data_0eda02deea6f6e39e71fa1a4f4c6a9f0
#
_entry.id   0eda02deea6f6e39e71fa1a4f4c6a9f0
#
_cell.length_a   1.000
_cell.length_b   1.000
_cell.length_c   1.000
_cell.angle_alpha   90.00
_cell.angle_beta   90.00
_cell.angle_gamma   90.00
#
_symmetry.space_group_name_H-M   'P 1'
#
loop_
_entity.id
_entity.type
_entity.pdbx_description
1 polymer ?
#
loop_
_entity_poly.entity_id
_entity_poly.type
_entity_poly.pdbx_seq_one_letter_code
_entity_poly.pdbx_strand_id
1 'polypeptide(L)'
;GQQKLLELGKLLMLDPDIIILDEPFAGVHPKLMEIIYGYIRRVNDAGKAIILISHQMESIFTLCGRLLVLNFGELIADGLPADVKKDPAVIEAYLGSDEGEQPTEEPTPSIENKT
;
A
#
# COMPACT_ATOMS: atom_id res chain seq x y z
N GLY A 1 -3.84 -0.03 14.96
CA GLY A 1 -3.63 1.33 14.46
C GLY A 1 -2.70 2.17 15.30
N GLN A 2 -2.91 2.23 16.60
CA GLN A 2 -2.06 3.01 17.52
C GLN A 2 -0.63 2.45 17.63
N GLN A 3 -0.46 1.14 17.50
CA GLN A 3 0.87 0.52 17.47
C GLN A 3 1.69 0.94 16.27
N LYS A 4 1.08 1.14 15.10
CA LYS A 4 1.76 1.63 13.90
C LYS A 4 2.31 3.04 14.09
N LEU A 5 1.55 3.93 14.72
CA LEU A 5 2.00 5.28 15.05
C LEU A 5 3.15 5.26 16.07
N LEU A 6 3.10 4.37 17.05
CA LEU A 6 4.16 4.21 18.04
C LEU A 6 5.45 3.68 17.40
N GLU A 7 5.36 2.71 16.50
CA GLU A 7 6.50 2.17 15.76
C GLU A 7 7.16 3.24 14.89
N LEU A 8 6.37 4.04 14.18
CA LEU A 8 6.87 5.18 13.40
C LEU A 8 7.56 6.21 14.30
N GLY A 9 6.98 6.53 15.46
CA GLY A 9 7.58 7.43 16.43
C GLY A 9 8.94 6.94 16.95
N LYS A 10 9.06 5.65 17.24
CA LYS A 10 10.33 5.02 17.64
C LYS A 10 11.39 5.08 16.56
N LEU A 11 11.03 4.86 15.31
CA LEU A 11 11.93 4.98 14.17
C LEU A 11 12.46 6.40 14.03
N LEU A 12 11.62 7.40 14.23
CA LEU A 12 12.00 8.81 14.17
C LEU A 12 13.00 9.20 15.26
N MET A 13 12.90 8.61 16.43
CA MET A 13 13.85 8.84 17.54
C MET A 13 15.26 8.35 17.22
N LEU A 14 15.42 7.37 16.33
CA LEU A 14 16.70 6.86 15.88
C LEU A 14 17.38 7.77 14.84
N ASP A 15 16.64 8.74 14.30
CA ASP A 15 17.09 9.69 13.28
C ASP A 15 17.81 9.05 12.08
N PRO A 16 17.22 8.02 11.44
CA PRO A 16 17.83 7.36 10.31
C PRO A 16 17.76 8.23 9.05
N ASP A 17 18.73 8.08 8.16
CA ASP A 17 18.73 8.76 6.86
C ASP A 17 17.79 8.09 5.85
N ILE A 18 17.61 6.79 5.97
CA ILE A 18 16.74 5.97 5.11
C ILE A 18 15.81 5.16 5.99
N ILE A 19 14.53 5.18 5.66
CA ILE A 19 13.48 4.42 6.32
C ILE A 19 12.83 3.49 5.32
N ILE A 20 12.73 2.21 5.65
CA ILE A 20 12.03 1.21 4.85
C ILE A 20 10.75 0.84 5.59
N LEU A 21 9.61 1.05 4.97
CA LEU A 21 8.30 0.70 5.49
C LEU A 21 7.70 -0.42 4.63
N ASP A 22 7.58 -1.60 5.23
CA ASP A 22 7.00 -2.77 4.58
C ASP A 22 5.56 -2.97 5.07
N GLU A 23 4.60 -2.86 4.14
CA GLU A 23 3.16 -2.97 4.40
C GLU A 23 2.69 -2.15 5.63
N PRO A 24 3.02 -0.85 5.70
CA PRO A 24 2.74 -0.06 6.90
C PRO A 24 1.25 0.21 7.11
N PHE A 25 0.42 -0.02 6.10
CA PHE A 25 -1.03 0.25 6.16
C PHE A 25 -1.87 -0.99 6.43
N ALA A 26 -1.25 -2.17 6.55
CA ALA A 26 -1.96 -3.41 6.84
C ALA A 26 -2.70 -3.32 8.18
N GLY A 27 -4.01 -3.58 8.17
CA GLY A 27 -4.86 -3.54 9.36
C GLY A 27 -5.10 -2.15 9.95
N VAL A 28 -4.72 -1.08 9.24
CA VAL A 28 -4.96 0.30 9.69
C VAL A 28 -6.36 0.76 9.28
N HIS A 29 -7.09 1.32 10.25
CA HIS A 29 -8.41 1.88 9.97
C HIS A 29 -8.30 3.10 9.04
N PRO A 30 -9.22 3.28 8.07
CA PRO A 30 -9.18 4.41 7.13
C PRO A 30 -9.02 5.79 7.77
N LYS A 31 -9.59 6.01 8.94
CA LYS A 31 -9.44 7.28 9.67
C LYS A 31 -8.00 7.57 10.13
N LEU A 32 -7.19 6.53 10.33
CA LEU A 32 -5.79 6.67 10.72
C LEU A 32 -4.85 6.80 9.52
N MET A 33 -5.29 6.43 8.33
CA MET A 33 -4.49 6.47 7.12
C MET A 33 -3.98 7.88 6.84
N GLU A 34 -4.83 8.88 6.90
CA GLU A 34 -4.45 10.27 6.66
C GLU A 34 -3.42 10.79 7.68
N ILE A 35 -3.52 10.35 8.93
CA ILE A 35 -2.54 10.69 9.96
C ILE A 35 -1.18 10.08 9.63
N ILE A 36 -1.15 8.81 9.24
CA ILE A 36 0.08 8.12 8.85
C ILE A 36 0.68 8.75 7.59
N TYR A 37 -0.12 9.09 6.59
CA TYR A 37 0.33 9.80 5.40
C TYR A 37 0.99 11.14 5.76
N GLY A 38 0.39 11.88 6.68
CA GLY A 38 0.94 13.14 7.16
C GLY A 38 2.32 12.97 7.82
N TYR A 39 2.51 11.93 8.61
CA TYR A 39 3.80 11.58 9.22
C TYR A 39 4.85 11.23 8.18
N ILE A 40 4.51 10.38 7.24
CA ILE A 40 5.42 9.96 6.16
C ILE A 40 5.88 11.17 5.34
N ARG A 41 4.95 12.05 4.98
CA ARG A 41 5.27 13.30 4.24
C ARG A 41 6.20 14.21 5.03
N ARG A 42 5.92 14.43 6.31
CA ARG A 42 6.77 15.29 7.16
C ARG A 42 8.18 14.74 7.31
N VAL A 43 8.32 13.45 7.48
CA VAL A 43 9.63 12.78 7.59
C VAL A 43 10.40 12.90 6.29
N ASN A 44 9.77 12.72 5.16
CA ASN A 44 10.37 12.90 3.85
C ASN A 44 10.75 14.35 3.59
N ASP A 45 9.90 15.30 3.92
CA ASP A 45 10.16 16.74 3.78
C ASP A 45 11.32 17.21 4.66
N ALA A 46 11.55 16.54 5.79
CA ALA A 46 12.72 16.79 6.67
C ALA A 46 14.04 16.26 6.09
N GLY A 47 14.04 15.68 4.90
CA GLY A 47 15.25 15.20 4.20
C GLY A 47 15.52 13.71 4.36
N LYS A 48 14.62 12.93 4.96
CA LYS A 48 14.75 11.48 5.08
C LYS A 48 14.27 10.79 3.80
N ALA A 49 15.02 9.82 3.31
CA ALA A 49 14.59 8.96 2.23
C ALA A 49 13.66 7.87 2.75
N ILE A 50 12.52 7.66 2.09
CA ILE A 50 11.56 6.62 2.48
C ILE A 50 11.35 5.67 1.31
N ILE A 51 11.51 4.38 1.58
CA ILE A 51 11.14 3.30 0.68
C ILE A 51 9.87 2.66 1.25
N LEU A 52 8.80 2.75 0.48
CA LEU A 52 7.49 2.23 0.85
C LEU A 52 7.18 0.99 0.02
N ILE A 53 6.92 -0.13 0.68
CA ILE A 53 6.52 -1.39 0.05
C ILE A 53 5.08 -1.66 0.44
N SER A 54 4.19 -1.72 -0.54
CA SER A 54 2.77 -2.00 -0.31
C SER A 54 2.10 -2.54 -1.57
N HIS A 55 1.04 -3.31 -1.39
CA HIS A 55 0.12 -3.70 -2.45
C HIS A 55 -1.14 -2.81 -2.48
N GLN A 56 -1.26 -1.87 -1.56
CA GLN A 56 -2.36 -0.89 -1.56
C GLN A 56 -2.05 0.23 -2.55
N MET A 57 -2.58 0.12 -3.75
CA MET A 57 -2.29 1.01 -4.86
C MET A 57 -2.61 2.46 -4.55
N GLU A 58 -3.75 2.74 -3.92
CA GLU A 58 -4.15 4.10 -3.56
C GLU A 58 -3.09 4.82 -2.70
N SER A 59 -2.57 4.14 -1.68
CA SER A 59 -1.52 4.69 -0.81
C SER A 59 -0.23 4.96 -1.56
N ILE A 60 0.18 4.04 -2.42
CA ILE A 60 1.37 4.16 -3.24
C ILE A 60 1.25 5.36 -4.19
N PHE A 61 0.15 5.48 -4.92
CA PHE A 61 -0.05 6.60 -5.85
C PHE A 61 -0.17 7.96 -5.14
N THR A 62 -0.68 7.96 -3.91
CA THR A 62 -0.85 9.18 -3.12
C THR A 62 0.46 9.68 -2.53
N LEU A 63 1.32 8.78 -2.05
CA LEU A 63 2.51 9.15 -1.26
C LEU A 63 3.80 9.19 -2.07
N CYS A 64 3.96 8.30 -3.06
CA CYS A 64 5.25 8.08 -3.69
C CYS A 64 5.46 9.01 -4.88
N GLY A 65 6.66 9.58 -5.00
CA GLY A 65 7.09 10.39 -6.14
C GLY A 65 7.73 9.56 -7.26
N ARG A 66 8.14 8.33 -6.96
CA ARG A 66 8.69 7.37 -7.93
C ARG A 66 8.19 5.98 -7.57
N LEU A 67 7.78 5.23 -8.55
CA LEU A 67 7.30 3.87 -8.39
C LEU A 67 8.20 2.88 -9.12
N LEU A 68 8.49 1.79 -8.44
CA LEU A 68 9.09 0.59 -8.97
C LEU A 68 8.06 -0.52 -8.85
N VAL A 69 7.70 -1.15 -9.96
CA VAL A 69 6.69 -2.22 -9.97
C VAL A 69 7.36 -3.54 -10.27
N LEU A 70 7.20 -4.47 -9.36
CA LEU A 70 7.70 -5.83 -9.48
C LEU A 70 6.54 -6.79 -9.76
N ASN A 71 6.77 -7.75 -10.64
CA ASN A 71 5.85 -8.84 -10.91
C ASN A 71 6.64 -10.14 -11.01
N PHE A 72 6.34 -11.11 -10.14
CA PHE A 72 7.10 -12.36 -10.03
C PHE A 72 8.62 -12.16 -9.96
N GLY A 73 9.07 -11.17 -9.18
CA GLY A 73 10.49 -10.86 -9.00
C GLY A 73 11.14 -10.07 -10.14
N GLU A 74 10.40 -9.73 -11.19
CA GLU A 74 10.90 -8.92 -12.31
C GLU A 74 10.41 -7.49 -12.22
N LEU A 75 11.30 -6.54 -12.49
CA LEU A 75 10.95 -5.12 -12.60
C LEU A 75 10.21 -4.89 -13.92
N ILE A 76 8.92 -4.55 -13.85
CA ILE A 76 8.09 -4.30 -15.04
C ILE A 76 7.83 -2.83 -15.31
N ALA A 77 8.01 -1.96 -14.34
CA ALA A 77 7.89 -0.52 -14.51
C ALA A 77 8.73 0.25 -13.49
N ASP A 78 9.23 1.40 -13.91
CA ASP A 78 9.97 2.36 -13.08
C ASP A 78 9.69 3.76 -13.61
N GLY A 79 9.10 4.60 -12.80
CA GLY A 79 8.81 5.97 -13.23
C GLY A 79 7.90 6.75 -12.27
N LEU A 80 7.38 7.85 -12.79
CA LEU A 80 6.43 8.69 -12.07
C LEU A 80 5.08 7.97 -11.91
N PRO A 81 4.34 8.22 -10.83
CA PRO A 81 3.03 7.59 -10.59
C PRO A 81 2.06 7.72 -11.77
N ALA A 82 2.01 8.89 -12.39
CA ALA A 82 1.12 9.14 -13.53
C ALA A 82 1.47 8.27 -14.76
N ASP A 83 2.76 8.03 -15.02
CA ASP A 83 3.24 7.20 -16.11
C ASP A 83 3.05 5.72 -15.83
N VAL A 84 3.39 5.29 -14.62
CA VAL A 84 3.25 3.91 -14.17
C VAL A 84 1.80 3.46 -14.19
N LYS A 85 0.88 4.33 -13.79
CA LYS A 85 -0.57 4.06 -13.78
C LYS A 85 -1.13 3.76 -15.18
N LYS A 86 -0.50 4.29 -16.21
CA LYS A 86 -0.90 4.10 -17.63
C LYS A 86 -0.17 2.95 -18.32
N ASP A 87 0.85 2.37 -17.68
CA ASP A 87 1.63 1.29 -18.26
C ASP A 87 0.76 0.02 -18.43
N PRO A 88 0.64 -0.53 -19.65
CA PRO A 88 -0.18 -1.71 -19.90
C PRO A 88 0.23 -2.93 -19.07
N ALA A 89 1.53 -3.13 -18.82
CA ALA A 89 2.03 -4.23 -18.03
C ALA A 89 1.61 -4.12 -16.55
N VAL A 90 1.58 -2.89 -16.01
CA VAL A 90 1.11 -2.62 -14.65
C VAL A 90 -0.39 -2.80 -14.53
N ILE A 91 -1.15 -2.32 -15.51
CA ILE A 91 -2.61 -2.49 -15.56
C ILE A 91 -2.97 -3.97 -15.60
N GLU A 92 -2.32 -4.75 -16.42
CA GLU A 92 -2.55 -6.20 -16.51
C GLU A 92 -2.20 -6.92 -15.21
N ALA A 93 -1.07 -6.58 -14.57
CA ALA A 93 -0.58 -7.26 -13.38
C ALA A 93 -1.34 -6.89 -12.10
N TYR A 94 -1.80 -5.65 -11.96
CA TYR A 94 -2.31 -5.11 -10.69
C TYR A 94 -3.65 -4.38 -10.77
N LEU A 95 -3.94 -3.68 -11.86
CA LEU A 95 -5.10 -2.81 -11.97
C LEU A 95 -6.25 -3.45 -12.76
N GLY A 96 -5.98 -4.45 -13.57
CA GLY A 96 -6.99 -5.18 -14.35
C GLY A 96 -7.85 -6.14 -13.52
N SER A 97 -7.42 -6.46 -12.30
CA SER A 97 -8.15 -7.38 -11.40
C SER A 97 -9.27 -6.69 -10.61
N ASP A 98 -9.25 -5.36 -10.51
CA ASP A 98 -10.23 -4.62 -9.70
C ASP A 98 -11.60 -4.43 -10.39
N GLU A 99 -11.70 -4.69 -11.69
CA GLU A 99 -12.98 -4.55 -12.41
C GLU A 99 -13.81 -5.86 -12.48
N GLY A 100 -13.33 -6.97 -11.91
CA GLY A 100 -13.94 -8.29 -12.12
C GLY A 100 -14.29 -9.13 -10.91
N GLU A 101 -13.81 -8.83 -9.71
CA GLU A 101 -14.16 -9.59 -8.52
C GLU A 101 -15.08 -8.80 -7.58
N GLN A 102 -16.37 -8.81 -7.89
CA GLN A 102 -17.36 -8.86 -6.83
C GLN A 102 -17.12 -10.19 -6.09
N PRO A 103 -17.04 -10.21 -4.75
CA PRO A 103 -17.03 -11.45 -4.03
C PRO A 103 -18.32 -12.19 -4.42
N THR A 104 -18.17 -13.30 -5.12
CA THR A 104 -19.23 -14.27 -5.21
C THR A 104 -19.43 -14.75 -3.78
N GLU A 105 -20.50 -14.27 -3.15
CA GLU A 105 -21.06 -14.93 -1.98
C GLU A 105 -21.25 -16.39 -2.37
N GLU A 106 -20.42 -17.26 -1.83
CA GLU A 106 -20.72 -18.68 -1.85
C GLU A 106 -22.08 -18.86 -1.18
N PRO A 107 -23.05 -19.50 -1.86
CA PRO A 107 -24.29 -19.80 -1.21
C PRO A 107 -23.99 -20.73 -0.03
N THR A 108 -24.22 -20.25 1.15
CA THR A 108 -24.25 -21.07 2.38
C THR A 108 -25.16 -22.28 2.12
N PRO A 109 -24.65 -23.51 2.28
CA PRO A 109 -25.52 -24.66 2.15
C PRO A 109 -26.59 -24.57 3.25
N SER A 110 -27.82 -24.48 2.81
CA SER A 110 -28.98 -24.58 3.69
C SER A 110 -28.90 -25.95 4.38
N ILE A 111 -28.64 -25.96 5.65
CA ILE A 111 -28.81 -27.16 6.47
C ILE A 111 -30.33 -27.37 6.55
N GLU A 112 -30.85 -28.20 5.64
CA GLU A 112 -32.16 -28.78 5.85
C GLU A 112 -32.12 -29.67 7.09
N ASN A 113 -32.68 -29.15 8.14
CA ASN A 113 -32.96 -29.93 9.35
C ASN A 113 -34.13 -30.83 9.04
N LYS A 114 -33.86 -32.06 8.60
CA LYS A 114 -34.88 -33.13 8.61
C LYS A 114 -34.89 -33.76 10.00
N THR A 115 -35.85 -33.38 10.75
CA THR A 115 -36.38 -34.20 11.84
C THR A 115 -37.22 -35.32 11.28
#